data_941b57c91b996cd15cf45e482c3e1d6a
#
_entry.id   941b57c91b996cd15cf45e482c3e1d6a
#
_cell.length_a   1.000
_cell.length_b   1.000
_cell.length_c   1.000
_cell.angle_alpha   90.00
_cell.angle_beta   90.00
_cell.angle_gamma   90.00
#
_symmetry.space_group_name_H-M   'P 1'
#
loop_
_entity.id
_entity.type
_entity.pdbx_description
1 polymer ?
#
loop_
_entity_poly.entity_id
_entity_poly.type
_entity_poly.pdbx_seq_one_letter_code
_entity_poly.pdbx_strand_id
1 'polypeptide(L)'
;MPTTKKHIILVNYDFPPNKGIGGRRWGKIAKEFAEQNCIVHVVKADAISDTEKSVWSEEVNNKNIFVHSLPRVYPQILLTQPSNFFEKLQYRKALNSVKKNFKGTPYDISLGWEKHLLPKLNELVKKHPIEWIFATGAPWDMLRAVAEWIKDFPAIKYWADFRDPWLNARNYGMPFLSPEKKKEEENKALSVLKNASVLSAPALEILNHFTSVNLLDSNKKFFHLKHFHAEPKLTEQSFGFNSSEIIIEYGGEIYLDTAPFLEKMAHDLTKLREFDPALYERLNINFHSSSFLKIKDIFKNHPCVRISDSIGKKIEDRIAQAHWCIILLAEHNKDFFTTKYFEYQTLGTPYLYVGAKGEVLTCIEEENRGTSWDNFFQSLLKNNPLNPGDFNQEASEENALAFRVKEILNHMNNFQ
;
A
#
# COMPACT_ATOMS: atom_id res chain seq x y z
N MET A 1 13.39 35.15 -12.71
CA MET A 1 14.59 34.33 -12.66
C MET A 1 14.13 32.89 -12.82
N PRO A 2 14.77 32.02 -13.62
CA PRO A 2 14.40 30.65 -13.64
C PRO A 2 14.65 30.05 -12.25
N THR A 3 13.59 29.56 -11.61
CA THR A 3 13.71 28.86 -10.32
C THR A 3 14.60 27.64 -10.53
N THR A 4 15.73 27.58 -9.83
CA THR A 4 16.60 26.40 -9.83
C THR A 4 15.80 25.21 -9.39
N LYS A 5 15.83 24.13 -10.18
CA LYS A 5 15.11 22.89 -9.85
C LYS A 5 15.67 22.30 -8.56
N LYS A 6 14.80 21.84 -7.67
CA LYS A 6 15.21 21.08 -6.49
C LYS A 6 15.65 19.67 -6.88
N HIS A 7 16.82 19.25 -6.40
CA HIS A 7 17.30 17.89 -6.56
C HIS A 7 17.01 17.07 -5.32
N ILE A 8 16.31 15.95 -5.48
CA ILE A 8 15.98 15.03 -4.38
C ILE A 8 16.46 13.63 -4.72
N ILE A 9 16.87 12.87 -3.70
CA ILE A 9 17.12 11.43 -3.82
C ILE A 9 15.91 10.70 -3.24
N LEU A 10 15.45 9.67 -3.93
CA LEU A 10 14.43 8.73 -3.47
C LEU A 10 15.02 7.32 -3.42
N VAL A 11 15.20 6.77 -2.23
CA VAL A 11 15.60 5.37 -2.02
C VAL A 11 14.35 4.53 -1.84
N ASN A 12 14.03 3.71 -2.84
CA ASN A 12 12.91 2.77 -2.79
C ASN A 12 13.32 1.45 -3.43
N TYR A 13 13.46 0.40 -2.60
CA TYR A 13 14.00 -0.89 -3.02
C TYR A 13 13.22 -1.53 -4.18
N ASP A 14 11.88 -1.47 -4.13
CA ASP A 14 10.98 -2.09 -5.11
C ASP A 14 10.33 -1.05 -6.07
N PHE A 15 11.01 0.07 -6.33
CA PHE A 15 10.53 1.07 -7.29
C PHE A 15 10.27 0.46 -8.68
N PRO A 16 9.26 0.91 -9.44
CA PRO A 16 9.04 0.42 -10.80
C PRO A 16 10.32 0.42 -11.68
N PRO A 17 10.53 -0.57 -12.55
CA PRO A 17 9.60 -1.60 -12.97
C PRO A 17 9.45 -2.82 -12.06
N ASN A 18 10.04 -2.83 -10.86
CA ASN A 18 9.87 -3.94 -9.93
C ASN A 18 8.38 -4.08 -9.53
N LYS A 19 7.92 -5.33 -9.32
CA LYS A 19 6.57 -5.58 -8.82
C LYS A 19 6.47 -5.19 -7.35
N GLY A 20 5.32 -4.68 -6.95
CA GLY A 20 5.00 -4.39 -5.56
C GLY A 20 4.26 -3.06 -5.39
N ILE A 21 3.20 -3.08 -4.57
CA ILE A 21 2.39 -1.89 -4.25
C ILE A 21 3.23 -0.79 -3.59
N GLY A 22 4.25 -1.17 -2.80
CA GLY A 22 5.12 -0.21 -2.14
C GLY A 22 5.95 0.65 -3.09
N GLY A 23 6.37 0.06 -4.22
CA GLY A 23 7.06 0.81 -5.27
C GLY A 23 6.11 1.76 -6.01
N ARG A 24 4.86 1.34 -6.26
CA ARG A 24 3.87 2.12 -7.00
C ARG A 24 3.53 3.44 -6.32
N ARG A 25 3.33 3.44 -5.00
CA ARG A 25 3.01 4.66 -4.25
C ARG A 25 4.07 5.75 -4.47
N TRP A 26 5.33 5.40 -4.27
CA TRP A 26 6.43 6.33 -4.44
C TRP A 26 6.79 6.58 -5.91
N GLY A 27 6.43 5.66 -6.82
CA GLY A 27 6.49 5.91 -8.26
C GLY A 27 5.58 7.08 -8.66
N LYS A 28 4.34 7.09 -8.20
CA LYS A 28 3.39 8.19 -8.43
C LYS A 28 3.87 9.49 -7.79
N ILE A 29 4.36 9.45 -6.55
CA ILE A 29 4.92 10.65 -5.87
C ILE A 29 6.14 11.18 -6.64
N ALA A 30 7.04 10.32 -7.11
CA ALA A 30 8.22 10.73 -7.87
C ALA A 30 7.83 11.41 -9.20
N LYS A 31 6.81 10.89 -9.89
CA LYS A 31 6.26 11.51 -11.09
C LYS A 31 5.71 12.90 -10.79
N GLU A 32 4.89 13.03 -9.76
CA GLU A 32 4.31 14.31 -9.37
C GLU A 32 5.39 15.31 -8.91
N PHE A 33 6.42 14.88 -8.17
CA PHE A 33 7.58 15.74 -7.90
C PHE A 33 8.25 16.26 -9.17
N ALA A 34 8.42 15.39 -10.17
CA ALA A 34 9.01 15.75 -11.45
C ALA A 34 8.15 16.74 -12.24
N GLU A 35 6.83 16.62 -12.17
CA GLU A 35 5.84 17.55 -12.75
C GLU A 35 5.84 18.89 -12.02
N GLN A 36 6.07 18.88 -10.70
CA GLN A 36 6.22 20.10 -9.88
C GLN A 36 7.66 20.63 -9.84
N ASN A 37 8.40 20.45 -10.94
CA ASN A 37 9.72 21.06 -11.20
C ASN A 37 10.86 20.56 -10.28
N CYS A 38 10.75 19.35 -9.71
CA CYS A 38 11.87 18.68 -9.06
C CYS A 38 12.64 17.78 -10.02
N ILE A 39 13.92 17.53 -9.73
CA ILE A 39 14.74 16.47 -10.34
C ILE A 39 14.85 15.34 -9.33
N VAL A 40 14.37 14.16 -9.69
CA VAL A 40 14.27 13.01 -8.80
C VAL A 40 15.30 11.96 -9.18
N HIS A 41 16.28 11.71 -8.31
CA HIS A 41 17.25 10.62 -8.45
C HIS A 41 16.74 9.41 -7.66
N VAL A 42 16.17 8.43 -8.36
CA VAL A 42 15.66 7.20 -7.73
C VAL A 42 16.77 6.17 -7.63
N VAL A 43 17.02 5.66 -6.43
CA VAL A 43 17.93 4.54 -6.19
C VAL A 43 17.12 3.32 -5.80
N LYS A 44 17.18 2.25 -6.58
CA LYS A 44 16.40 1.03 -6.43
C LYS A 44 17.23 -0.24 -6.60
N ALA A 45 16.69 -1.39 -6.15
CA ALA A 45 17.29 -2.68 -6.47
C ALA A 45 16.94 -3.13 -7.90
N ASP A 46 17.83 -3.90 -8.51
CA ASP A 46 17.58 -4.51 -9.82
C ASP A 46 16.29 -5.36 -9.80
N ALA A 47 15.63 -5.49 -10.93
CA ALA A 47 14.54 -6.45 -11.10
C ALA A 47 15.07 -7.90 -10.92
N ILE A 48 14.22 -8.79 -10.40
CA ILE A 48 14.60 -10.19 -10.21
C ILE A 48 14.70 -10.90 -11.57
N SER A 49 13.85 -10.52 -12.52
CA SER A 49 13.87 -11.02 -13.91
C SER A 49 13.26 -9.98 -14.85
N ASP A 50 13.61 -10.05 -16.13
CA ASP A 50 13.03 -9.20 -17.18
C ASP A 50 11.51 -9.43 -17.37
N THR A 51 11.01 -10.59 -16.96
CA THR A 51 9.58 -10.95 -17.03
C THR A 51 8.77 -10.34 -15.88
N GLU A 52 9.41 -9.77 -14.88
CA GLU A 52 8.76 -9.14 -13.72
C GLU A 52 8.54 -7.64 -13.88
N LYS A 53 8.48 -7.14 -15.12
CA LYS A 53 8.16 -5.73 -15.35
C LYS A 53 6.75 -5.44 -14.85
N SER A 54 6.67 -4.51 -13.92
CA SER A 54 5.39 -3.98 -13.43
C SER A 54 4.67 -3.23 -14.56
N VAL A 55 3.36 -3.38 -14.61
CA VAL A 55 2.46 -2.55 -15.44
C VAL A 55 2.58 -1.04 -15.12
N TRP A 56 3.26 -0.71 -14.02
CA TRP A 56 3.48 0.66 -13.54
C TRP A 56 4.74 1.33 -14.12
N SER A 57 5.49 0.65 -15.01
CA SER A 57 6.73 1.20 -15.58
C SER A 57 6.49 2.49 -16.39
N GLU A 58 5.34 2.59 -17.04
CA GLU A 58 4.96 3.76 -17.82
C GLU A 58 4.59 4.96 -16.92
N GLU A 59 4.12 4.70 -15.70
CA GLU A 59 3.73 5.76 -14.77
C GLU A 59 4.91 6.58 -14.26
N VAL A 60 6.15 6.08 -14.39
CA VAL A 60 7.37 6.74 -13.92
C VAL A 60 8.25 7.28 -15.05
N ASN A 61 7.79 7.22 -16.31
CA ASN A 61 8.52 7.76 -17.45
C ASN A 61 8.40 9.29 -17.50
N ASN A 62 9.41 9.99 -16.96
CA ASN A 62 9.48 11.44 -16.95
C ASN A 62 10.95 11.88 -17.11
N LYS A 63 11.22 12.93 -17.91
CA LYS A 63 12.56 13.47 -18.18
C LYS A 63 13.32 13.99 -16.94
N ASN A 64 12.61 14.27 -15.86
CA ASN A 64 13.17 14.73 -14.59
C ASN A 64 13.35 13.58 -13.58
N ILE A 65 13.08 12.32 -13.96
CA ILE A 65 13.29 11.14 -13.11
C ILE A 65 14.49 10.36 -13.65
N PHE A 66 15.51 10.20 -12.83
CA PHE A 66 16.72 9.44 -13.14
C PHE A 66 16.79 8.20 -12.25
N VAL A 67 16.60 7.02 -12.86
CA VAL A 67 16.56 5.75 -12.14
C VAL A 67 17.93 5.09 -12.11
N HIS A 68 18.45 4.83 -10.92
CA HIS A 68 19.73 4.14 -10.66
C HIS A 68 19.43 2.77 -10.08
N SER A 69 19.50 1.73 -10.90
CA SER A 69 19.36 0.34 -10.48
C SER A 69 20.66 -0.20 -9.92
N LEU A 70 20.58 -0.90 -8.78
CA LEU A 70 21.72 -1.46 -8.07
C LEU A 70 21.55 -2.96 -7.84
N PRO A 71 22.62 -3.76 -7.91
CA PRO A 71 22.56 -5.20 -7.70
C PRO A 71 21.91 -5.58 -6.37
N ARG A 72 21.07 -6.62 -6.38
CA ARG A 72 20.54 -7.23 -5.16
C ARG A 72 21.63 -8.03 -4.46
N VAL A 73 21.57 -8.08 -3.13
CA VAL A 73 22.51 -8.85 -2.30
C VAL A 73 21.83 -10.02 -1.62
N TYR A 74 20.56 -9.83 -1.29
CA TYR A 74 19.75 -10.85 -0.62
C TYR A 74 19.59 -12.10 -1.52
N PRO A 75 19.76 -13.32 -0.95
CA PRO A 75 19.73 -14.54 -1.73
C PRO A 75 18.39 -14.76 -2.45
N GLN A 76 18.40 -14.88 -3.77
CA GLN A 76 17.20 -15.02 -4.60
C GLN A 76 16.34 -16.23 -4.21
N ILE A 77 16.97 -17.35 -3.79
CA ILE A 77 16.25 -18.54 -3.34
C ILE A 77 15.32 -18.28 -2.14
N LEU A 78 15.58 -17.23 -1.36
CA LEU A 78 14.72 -16.84 -0.22
C LEU A 78 13.51 -16.01 -0.63
N LEU A 79 13.43 -15.57 -1.88
CA LEU A 79 12.31 -14.80 -2.44
C LEU A 79 11.23 -15.70 -3.06
N THR A 80 11.49 -16.99 -3.19
CA THR A 80 10.59 -17.97 -3.77
C THR A 80 10.25 -19.08 -2.77
N GLN A 81 9.08 -19.71 -2.93
CA GLN A 81 8.75 -20.88 -2.15
C GLN A 81 9.46 -22.13 -2.76
N PRO A 82 10.25 -22.86 -1.96
CA PRO A 82 10.95 -24.04 -2.47
C PRO A 82 9.95 -25.16 -2.78
N SER A 83 10.00 -25.69 -3.99
CA SER A 83 9.08 -26.70 -4.52
C SER A 83 9.51 -28.14 -4.24
N ASN A 84 10.83 -28.39 -4.16
CA ASN A 84 11.40 -29.72 -4.03
C ASN A 84 12.40 -29.82 -2.86
N PHE A 85 12.89 -31.06 -2.59
CA PHE A 85 13.80 -31.32 -1.47
C PHE A 85 15.12 -30.54 -1.58
N PHE A 86 15.72 -30.47 -2.77
CA PHE A 86 16.99 -29.77 -2.97
C PHE A 86 16.85 -28.26 -2.78
N GLU A 87 15.78 -27.68 -3.29
CA GLU A 87 15.48 -26.27 -3.06
C GLU A 87 15.23 -25.97 -1.58
N LYS A 88 14.52 -26.88 -0.84
CA LYS A 88 14.35 -26.73 0.61
C LYS A 88 15.68 -26.76 1.36
N LEU A 89 16.63 -27.61 0.92
CA LEU A 89 17.95 -27.64 1.52
C LEU A 89 18.75 -26.37 1.22
N GLN A 90 18.74 -25.91 -0.02
CA GLN A 90 19.37 -24.64 -0.42
C GLN A 90 18.76 -23.45 0.30
N TYR A 91 17.43 -23.38 0.41
CA TYR A 91 16.71 -22.35 1.16
C TYR A 91 17.17 -22.32 2.63
N ARG A 92 17.20 -23.47 3.31
CA ARG A 92 17.68 -23.55 4.71
C ARG A 92 19.12 -23.09 4.85
N LYS A 93 20.00 -23.50 3.94
CA LYS A 93 21.42 -23.08 3.93
C LYS A 93 21.57 -21.59 3.74
N ALA A 94 20.84 -21.02 2.78
CA ALA A 94 20.82 -19.58 2.52
C ALA A 94 20.28 -18.80 3.72
N LEU A 95 19.16 -19.25 4.32
CA LEU A 95 18.56 -18.60 5.49
C LEU A 95 19.51 -18.64 6.70
N ASN A 96 20.19 -19.75 6.93
CA ASN A 96 21.18 -19.86 8.02
C ASN A 96 22.38 -18.94 7.78
N SER A 97 22.81 -18.79 6.53
CA SER A 97 23.87 -17.81 6.16
C SER A 97 23.43 -16.39 6.47
N VAL A 98 22.21 -16.00 6.09
CA VAL A 98 21.67 -14.67 6.40
C VAL A 98 21.59 -14.46 7.92
N LYS A 99 21.05 -15.43 8.67
CA LYS A 99 20.95 -15.37 10.15
C LYS A 99 22.30 -15.20 10.83
N LYS A 100 23.36 -15.77 10.26
CA LYS A 100 24.73 -15.70 10.80
C LYS A 100 25.41 -14.37 10.49
N ASN A 101 25.18 -13.83 9.28
CA ASN A 101 25.94 -12.69 8.77
C ASN A 101 25.24 -11.34 9.01
N PHE A 102 23.96 -11.34 9.33
CA PHE A 102 23.19 -10.09 9.51
C PHE A 102 22.45 -10.06 10.85
N LYS A 103 22.34 -8.86 11.40
CA LYS A 103 21.61 -8.58 12.63
C LYS A 103 20.09 -8.43 12.34
N GLY A 104 19.28 -8.74 13.33
CA GLY A 104 17.82 -8.58 13.27
C GLY A 104 17.11 -9.68 12.51
N THR A 105 16.00 -9.33 11.85
CA THR A 105 15.21 -10.29 11.06
C THR A 105 15.98 -10.78 9.84
N PRO A 106 15.99 -12.09 9.56
CA PRO A 106 16.61 -12.62 8.34
C PRO A 106 15.74 -12.45 7.09
N TYR A 107 14.53 -11.89 7.21
CA TYR A 107 13.57 -11.76 6.13
C TYR A 107 13.51 -10.36 5.51
N ASP A 108 14.36 -9.45 5.95
CA ASP A 108 14.50 -8.15 5.29
C ASP A 108 15.32 -8.28 4.00
N ILE A 109 14.67 -8.07 2.87
CA ILE A 109 15.27 -8.29 1.54
C ILE A 109 16.32 -7.24 1.16
N SER A 110 16.48 -6.18 1.94
CA SER A 110 17.51 -5.14 1.74
C SER A 110 18.79 -5.40 2.54
N LEU A 111 18.88 -6.50 3.30
CA LEU A 111 20.08 -6.86 4.07
C LEU A 111 21.34 -6.91 3.18
N GLY A 112 22.36 -6.18 3.59
CA GLY A 112 23.64 -6.08 2.89
C GLY A 112 23.63 -5.21 1.63
N TRP A 113 22.50 -4.63 1.25
CA TRP A 113 22.40 -3.77 0.06
C TRP A 113 23.14 -2.45 0.22
N GLU A 114 23.41 -2.04 1.45
CA GLU A 114 24.20 -0.85 1.80
C GLU A 114 25.55 -0.77 1.07
N LYS A 115 26.18 -1.91 0.78
CA LYS A 115 27.45 -1.97 0.03
C LYS A 115 27.38 -1.38 -1.38
N HIS A 116 26.17 -1.36 -1.99
CA HIS A 116 25.92 -0.74 -3.30
C HIS A 116 25.23 0.63 -3.14
N LEU A 117 24.34 0.75 -2.16
CA LEU A 117 23.57 1.97 -1.89
C LEU A 117 24.49 3.14 -1.52
N LEU A 118 25.37 2.98 -0.51
CA LEU A 118 26.16 4.09 0.02
C LEU A 118 27.13 4.69 -1.00
N PRO A 119 27.89 3.91 -1.81
CA PRO A 119 28.69 4.47 -2.89
C PRO A 119 27.89 5.27 -3.90
N LYS A 120 26.65 4.82 -4.24
CA LYS A 120 25.77 5.54 -5.15
C LYS A 120 25.27 6.85 -4.55
N LEU A 121 24.90 6.87 -3.27
CA LEU A 121 24.51 8.10 -2.58
C LEU A 121 25.67 9.11 -2.59
N ASN A 122 26.91 8.65 -2.29
CA ASN A 122 28.11 9.48 -2.34
C ASN A 122 28.38 10.06 -3.75
N GLU A 123 28.15 9.26 -4.79
CA GLU A 123 28.24 9.73 -6.18
C GLU A 123 27.25 10.84 -6.47
N LEU A 124 25.97 10.65 -6.08
CA LEU A 124 24.88 11.59 -6.36
C LEU A 124 25.09 12.93 -5.65
N VAL A 125 25.46 12.93 -4.37
CA VAL A 125 25.66 14.18 -3.62
C VAL A 125 26.92 14.95 -4.07
N LYS A 126 27.89 14.28 -4.69
CA LYS A 126 29.04 14.95 -5.31
C LYS A 126 28.70 15.61 -6.65
N LYS A 127 27.72 15.05 -7.39
CA LYS A 127 27.37 15.51 -8.72
C LYS A 127 26.20 16.50 -8.76
N HIS A 128 25.35 16.48 -7.76
CA HIS A 128 24.09 17.23 -7.74
C HIS A 128 23.91 17.95 -6.41
N PRO A 129 23.23 19.12 -6.40
CA PRO A 129 22.92 19.87 -5.20
C PRO A 129 21.72 19.26 -4.46
N ILE A 130 21.94 18.10 -3.84
CA ILE A 130 20.91 17.35 -3.13
C ILE A 130 20.57 18.05 -1.81
N GLU A 131 19.30 18.40 -1.61
CA GLU A 131 18.80 19.00 -0.38
C GLU A 131 18.08 17.98 0.50
N TRP A 132 17.40 17.01 -0.13
CA TRP A 132 16.57 16.03 0.54
C TRP A 132 16.83 14.60 0.05
N ILE A 133 16.85 13.67 1.00
CA ILE A 133 16.80 12.24 0.71
C ILE A 133 15.55 11.65 1.35
N PHE A 134 14.73 10.98 0.54
CA PHE A 134 13.59 10.20 0.96
C PHE A 134 13.98 8.72 0.95
N ALA A 135 13.59 7.98 1.98
CA ALA A 135 13.68 6.52 1.95
C ALA A 135 12.42 5.91 2.54
N THR A 136 11.87 4.88 1.88
CA THR A 136 10.60 4.27 2.26
C THR A 136 10.76 2.79 2.59
N GLY A 137 10.35 2.38 3.77
CA GLY A 137 10.31 0.99 4.25
C GLY A 137 8.87 0.45 4.32
N ALA A 138 8.62 -0.82 4.15
CA ALA A 138 9.55 -1.93 4.06
C ALA A 138 10.13 -2.08 2.64
N PRO A 139 11.35 -2.66 2.49
CA PRO A 139 12.23 -3.21 3.53
C PRO A 139 12.90 -2.13 4.36
N TRP A 140 13.40 -2.45 5.58
CA TRP A 140 13.83 -1.44 6.56
C TRP A 140 15.34 -1.31 6.75
N ASP A 141 16.16 -2.35 6.43
CA ASP A 141 17.60 -2.24 6.63
C ASP A 141 18.22 -1.13 5.78
N MET A 142 17.63 -0.83 4.61
CA MET A 142 18.04 0.32 3.81
C MET A 142 17.72 1.67 4.49
N LEU A 143 16.60 1.79 5.27
CA LEU A 143 16.33 3.00 6.06
C LEU A 143 17.43 3.23 7.10
N ARG A 144 17.85 2.15 7.80
CA ARG A 144 18.98 2.18 8.73
C ARG A 144 20.26 2.62 8.01
N ALA A 145 20.55 2.06 6.83
CA ALA A 145 21.73 2.42 6.07
C ALA A 145 21.76 3.92 5.71
N VAL A 146 20.63 4.48 5.28
CA VAL A 146 20.50 5.92 5.02
C VAL A 146 20.64 6.72 6.31
N ALA A 147 20.04 6.26 7.42
CA ALA A 147 20.12 6.92 8.73
C ALA A 147 21.55 6.99 9.30
N GLU A 148 22.35 5.98 9.04
CA GLU A 148 23.78 6.02 9.42
C GLU A 148 24.60 6.92 8.48
N TRP A 149 24.36 6.84 7.19
CA TRP A 149 25.04 7.61 6.17
C TRP A 149 24.80 9.13 6.30
N ILE A 150 23.57 9.56 6.63
CA ILE A 150 23.22 10.99 6.70
C ILE A 150 23.99 11.75 7.78
N LYS A 151 24.56 11.06 8.77
CA LYS A 151 25.38 11.68 9.83
C LYS A 151 26.59 12.42 9.26
N ASP A 152 27.13 11.96 8.13
CA ASP A 152 28.27 12.56 7.44
C ASP A 152 27.84 13.72 6.53
N PHE A 153 26.52 13.94 6.35
CA PHE A 153 25.95 14.95 5.44
C PHE A 153 24.88 15.82 6.14
N PRO A 154 25.21 16.58 7.19
CA PRO A 154 24.23 17.29 8.03
C PRO A 154 23.44 18.37 7.30
N ALA A 155 23.92 18.83 6.14
CA ALA A 155 23.19 19.79 5.29
C ALA A 155 22.02 19.15 4.53
N ILE A 156 22.03 17.83 4.33
CA ILE A 156 20.97 17.10 3.64
C ILE A 156 19.92 16.67 4.67
N LYS A 157 18.65 16.89 4.37
CA LYS A 157 17.54 16.48 5.23
C LYS A 157 17.08 15.07 4.87
N TYR A 158 16.85 14.24 5.88
CA TYR A 158 16.41 12.87 5.70
C TYR A 158 14.94 12.71 6.08
N TRP A 159 14.13 12.26 5.11
CA TRP A 159 12.72 11.90 5.28
C TRP A 159 12.57 10.38 5.27
N ALA A 160 12.20 9.79 6.40
CA ALA A 160 11.94 8.36 6.52
C ALA A 160 10.42 8.09 6.47
N ASP A 161 9.97 7.31 5.49
CA ASP A 161 8.56 6.93 5.31
C ASP A 161 8.35 5.47 5.72
N PHE A 162 7.44 5.24 6.65
CA PHE A 162 7.10 3.92 7.18
C PHE A 162 5.78 3.45 6.58
N ARG A 163 5.85 2.69 5.49
CA ARG A 163 4.66 2.16 4.83
C ARG A 163 3.94 1.10 5.67
N ASP A 164 4.70 0.30 6.43
CA ASP A 164 4.23 -0.79 7.25
C ASP A 164 4.78 -0.66 8.68
N PRO A 165 4.09 -1.21 9.72
CA PRO A 165 4.56 -1.16 11.10
C PRO A 165 5.80 -2.06 11.27
N TRP A 166 6.99 -1.49 11.41
CA TRP A 166 8.26 -2.20 11.43
C TRP A 166 8.30 -3.34 12.45
N LEU A 167 8.21 -3.00 13.73
CA LEU A 167 8.47 -3.96 14.82
C LEU A 167 7.36 -5.01 15.00
N ASN A 168 6.22 -4.85 14.32
CA ASN A 168 5.07 -5.75 14.37
C ASN A 168 4.82 -6.50 13.05
N ALA A 169 5.66 -6.32 12.05
CA ALA A 169 5.44 -6.86 10.71
C ALA A 169 5.56 -8.38 10.67
N ARG A 170 4.43 -9.07 10.60
CA ARG A 170 4.35 -10.54 10.56
C ARG A 170 5.03 -11.13 9.33
N ASN A 171 4.89 -10.49 8.17
CA ASN A 171 5.50 -10.93 6.91
C ASN A 171 7.04 -10.94 6.95
N TYR A 172 7.61 -10.20 7.89
CA TYR A 172 9.06 -10.15 8.13
C TYR A 172 9.47 -10.92 9.38
N GLY A 173 8.56 -11.72 9.94
CA GLY A 173 8.82 -12.57 11.09
C GLY A 173 9.05 -11.84 12.42
N MET A 174 8.76 -10.53 12.50
CA MET A 174 9.06 -9.70 13.68
C MET A 174 8.50 -10.24 15.00
N PRO A 175 7.22 -10.70 15.08
CA PRO A 175 6.67 -11.25 16.33
C PRO A 175 7.37 -12.51 16.82
N PHE A 176 8.05 -13.24 15.92
CA PHE A 176 8.67 -14.54 16.18
C PHE A 176 10.18 -14.48 16.40
N LEU A 177 10.75 -13.28 16.47
CA LEU A 177 12.18 -13.08 16.75
C LEU A 177 12.50 -13.40 18.21
N SER A 178 13.72 -13.91 18.43
CA SER A 178 14.26 -13.99 19.80
C SER A 178 14.42 -12.59 20.42
N PRO A 179 14.46 -12.49 21.78
CA PRO A 179 14.64 -11.20 22.45
C PRO A 179 15.86 -10.42 21.95
N GLU A 180 16.99 -11.08 21.69
CA GLU A 180 18.21 -10.46 21.19
C GLU A 180 17.99 -9.86 19.80
N LYS A 181 17.32 -10.61 18.89
CA LYS A 181 17.04 -10.14 17.55
C LYS A 181 15.98 -9.04 17.51
N LYS A 182 15.01 -9.08 18.42
CA LYS A 182 14.07 -7.96 18.61
C LYS A 182 14.83 -6.70 19.02
N LYS A 183 15.78 -6.82 19.96
CA LYS A 183 16.61 -5.70 20.39
C LYS A 183 17.50 -5.16 19.26
N GLU A 184 18.01 -6.02 18.39
CA GLU A 184 18.74 -5.61 17.19
C GLU A 184 17.83 -4.79 16.24
N GLU A 185 16.58 -5.20 16.00
CA GLU A 185 15.61 -4.45 15.19
C GLU A 185 15.20 -3.12 15.84
N GLU A 186 14.97 -3.10 17.15
CA GLU A 186 14.70 -1.87 17.89
C GLU A 186 15.87 -0.87 17.75
N ASN A 187 17.14 -1.33 17.83
CA ASN A 187 18.30 -0.47 17.65
C ASN A 187 18.39 0.09 16.22
N LYS A 188 18.06 -0.70 15.20
CA LYS A 188 17.97 -0.22 13.81
C LYS A 188 16.88 0.85 13.67
N ALA A 189 15.69 0.58 14.18
CA ALA A 189 14.58 1.53 14.18
C ALA A 189 14.96 2.82 14.90
N LEU A 190 15.57 2.72 16.08
CA LEU A 190 16.02 3.85 16.87
C LEU A 190 17.02 4.74 16.11
N SER A 191 17.95 4.13 15.33
CA SER A 191 18.87 4.88 14.49
C SER A 191 18.11 5.71 13.44
N VAL A 192 17.11 5.14 12.78
CA VAL A 192 16.27 5.87 11.82
C VAL A 192 15.48 6.98 12.50
N LEU A 193 14.80 6.67 13.62
CA LEU A 193 13.99 7.63 14.37
C LEU A 193 14.80 8.84 14.86
N LYS A 194 16.05 8.63 15.26
CA LYS A 194 16.95 9.71 15.73
C LYS A 194 17.46 10.58 14.58
N ASN A 195 17.88 9.97 13.47
CA ASN A 195 18.60 10.68 12.41
C ASN A 195 17.70 11.22 11.30
N ALA A 196 16.44 10.77 11.19
CA ALA A 196 15.50 11.35 10.27
C ALA A 196 15.06 12.76 10.69
N SER A 197 15.06 13.69 9.76
CA SER A 197 14.51 15.05 9.93
C SER A 197 12.99 15.02 10.00
N VAL A 198 12.35 14.16 9.19
CA VAL A 198 10.92 13.95 9.12
C VAL A 198 10.62 12.46 9.13
N LEU A 199 9.59 12.08 9.87
CA LEU A 199 9.03 10.73 9.87
C LEU A 199 7.63 10.78 9.27
N SER A 200 7.30 9.88 8.36
CA SER A 200 5.95 9.81 7.79
C SER A 200 5.41 8.38 7.71
N ALA A 201 4.10 8.26 7.71
CA ALA A 201 3.39 7.01 7.45
C ALA A 201 2.01 7.31 6.85
N PRO A 202 1.39 6.34 6.15
CA PRO A 202 0.02 6.47 5.66
C PRO A 202 -1.04 6.37 6.75
N ALA A 203 -0.70 5.80 7.91
CA ALA A 203 -1.53 5.73 9.11
C ALA A 203 -0.71 6.14 10.32
N LEU A 204 -1.25 7.01 11.16
CA LEU A 204 -0.55 7.54 12.35
C LEU A 204 -0.25 6.44 13.39
N GLU A 205 -1.05 5.38 13.42
CA GLU A 205 -0.87 4.22 14.31
C GLU A 205 0.48 3.56 14.09
N ILE A 206 1.00 3.56 12.85
CA ILE A 206 2.35 3.04 12.54
C ILE A 206 3.41 3.83 13.28
N LEU A 207 3.26 5.15 13.37
CA LEU A 207 4.19 6.05 14.06
C LEU A 207 3.96 6.03 15.58
N ASN A 208 2.70 6.00 16.02
CA ASN A 208 2.32 5.92 17.42
C ASN A 208 2.86 4.65 18.09
N HIS A 209 3.01 3.56 17.33
CA HIS A 209 3.63 2.34 17.84
C HIS A 209 5.05 2.59 18.38
N PHE A 210 5.86 3.40 17.71
CA PHE A 210 7.21 3.72 18.20
C PHE A 210 7.19 4.51 19.52
N THR A 211 6.20 5.35 19.73
CA THR A 211 6.00 6.06 21.00
C THR A 211 5.58 5.09 22.10
N SER A 212 4.66 4.18 21.83
CA SER A 212 4.15 3.20 22.82
C SER A 212 5.22 2.23 23.31
N VAL A 213 6.26 1.97 22.51
CA VAL A 213 7.42 1.13 22.91
C VAL A 213 8.61 1.96 23.39
N ASN A 214 8.42 3.24 23.70
CA ASN A 214 9.44 4.16 24.23
C ASN A 214 10.68 4.33 23.32
N LEU A 215 10.53 4.17 22.02
CA LEU A 215 11.60 4.38 21.07
C LEU A 215 11.65 5.81 20.51
N LEU A 216 10.61 6.59 20.74
CA LEU A 216 10.46 7.90 20.15
C LEU A 216 10.08 8.95 21.20
N ASP A 217 10.75 10.09 21.15
CA ASP A 217 10.38 11.27 21.92
C ASP A 217 9.04 11.86 21.40
N SER A 218 8.13 12.19 22.30
CA SER A 218 6.84 12.83 22.00
C SER A 218 6.96 14.15 21.24
N ASN A 219 8.13 14.79 21.26
CA ASN A 219 8.40 16.05 20.54
C ASN A 219 8.78 15.87 19.06
N LYS A 220 9.00 14.63 18.59
CA LYS A 220 9.38 14.40 17.18
C LYS A 220 8.19 14.69 16.27
N LYS A 221 8.41 15.52 15.24
CA LYS A 221 7.37 15.85 14.26
C LYS A 221 7.07 14.69 13.33
N PHE A 222 5.80 14.36 13.22
CA PHE A 222 5.28 13.39 12.28
C PHE A 222 4.57 14.08 11.13
N PHE A 223 4.73 13.53 9.94
CA PHE A 223 3.98 13.93 8.77
C PHE A 223 3.02 12.80 8.39
N HIS A 224 1.72 13.02 8.49
CA HIS A 224 0.71 12.05 8.08
C HIS A 224 0.61 12.05 6.56
N LEU A 225 1.43 11.24 5.90
CA LEU A 225 1.40 11.05 4.46
C LEU A 225 0.33 10.03 4.10
N LYS A 226 -0.94 10.43 4.13
CA LYS A 226 -2.08 9.59 3.76
C LYS A 226 -1.89 8.96 2.37
N HIS A 227 -2.57 7.87 2.10
CA HIS A 227 -2.74 7.40 0.73
C HIS A 227 -3.50 8.46 -0.09
N PHE A 228 -3.51 8.29 -1.40
CA PHE A 228 -4.06 9.27 -2.33
C PHE A 228 -4.63 8.56 -3.55
N HIS A 229 -5.46 9.26 -4.29
CA HIS A 229 -5.92 8.86 -5.62
C HIS A 229 -5.16 9.63 -6.73
N ALA A 230 -5.18 9.07 -7.94
CA ALA A 230 -4.79 9.81 -9.14
C ALA A 230 -5.88 10.86 -9.49
N GLU A 231 -5.70 11.59 -10.58
CA GLU A 231 -6.76 12.49 -11.06
C GLU A 231 -8.04 11.70 -11.38
N PRO A 232 -9.23 12.28 -11.08
CA PRO A 232 -10.51 11.64 -11.36
C PRO A 232 -10.65 11.30 -12.84
N LYS A 233 -10.97 10.06 -13.14
CA LYS A 233 -11.51 9.68 -14.43
C LYS A 233 -13.02 9.98 -14.36
N LEU A 234 -13.43 11.17 -14.74
CA LEU A 234 -14.84 11.51 -14.86
C LEU A 234 -15.47 10.62 -15.96
N THR A 235 -16.07 9.53 -15.56
CA THR A 235 -17.00 8.80 -16.40
C THR A 235 -18.38 9.39 -16.09
N GLU A 236 -19.07 9.94 -17.10
CA GLU A 236 -20.48 10.26 -16.96
C GLU A 236 -21.24 8.95 -16.69
N GLN A 237 -21.50 8.68 -15.43
CA GLN A 237 -22.27 7.52 -15.02
C GLN A 237 -23.66 7.96 -14.59
N SER A 238 -24.66 7.57 -15.35
CA SER A 238 -26.04 7.60 -14.91
C SER A 238 -26.37 6.27 -14.22
N PHE A 239 -26.16 6.19 -12.90
CA PHE A 239 -26.63 5.05 -12.12
C PHE A 239 -28.16 5.16 -11.94
N GLY A 240 -28.90 4.62 -12.88
CA GLY A 240 -30.31 4.37 -12.67
C GLY A 240 -30.52 3.01 -12.00
N PHE A 241 -31.11 2.96 -10.82
CA PHE A 241 -31.51 1.72 -10.12
C PHE A 241 -32.53 0.86 -10.86
N ASN A 242 -32.89 1.26 -12.09
CA ASN A 242 -33.79 0.53 -12.98
C ASN A 242 -33.13 -0.63 -13.75
N SER A 243 -31.90 -0.99 -13.42
CA SER A 243 -31.23 -2.14 -14.02
C SER A 243 -31.82 -3.45 -13.50
N SER A 244 -31.96 -4.44 -14.38
CA SER A 244 -32.36 -5.80 -14.04
C SER A 244 -31.38 -6.50 -13.09
N GLU A 245 -30.15 -5.97 -12.93
CA GLU A 245 -29.08 -6.52 -12.11
C GLU A 245 -28.53 -5.49 -11.12
N ILE A 246 -28.05 -5.98 -9.97
CA ILE A 246 -27.29 -5.22 -8.96
C ILE A 246 -25.85 -5.71 -9.01
N ILE A 247 -24.98 -4.96 -9.66
CA ILE A 247 -23.57 -5.33 -9.87
C ILE A 247 -22.72 -4.82 -8.71
N ILE A 248 -21.98 -5.73 -8.07
CA ILE A 248 -21.08 -5.46 -6.95
C ILE A 248 -19.71 -5.99 -7.31
N GLU A 249 -18.67 -5.15 -7.31
CA GLU A 249 -17.33 -5.51 -7.75
C GLU A 249 -16.32 -5.41 -6.60
N TYR A 250 -15.41 -6.37 -6.54
CA TYR A 250 -14.22 -6.34 -5.69
C TYR A 250 -12.96 -6.63 -6.51
N GLY A 251 -11.93 -5.82 -6.33
CA GLY A 251 -10.62 -6.07 -6.93
C GLY A 251 -9.51 -5.96 -5.89
N GLY A 252 -8.72 -7.02 -5.74
CA GLY A 252 -7.53 -6.98 -4.89
C GLY A 252 -7.25 -8.27 -4.13
N GLU A 253 -6.21 -8.23 -3.31
CA GLU A 253 -5.81 -9.39 -2.52
C GLU A 253 -6.84 -9.69 -1.41
N ILE A 254 -7.10 -10.98 -1.19
CA ILE A 254 -8.00 -11.47 -0.12
C ILE A 254 -7.14 -12.18 0.92
N TYR A 255 -7.22 -11.72 2.16
CA TYR A 255 -6.49 -12.27 3.28
C TYR A 255 -7.37 -13.25 4.06
N LEU A 256 -6.78 -14.31 4.62
CA LEU A 256 -7.53 -15.35 5.35
C LEU A 256 -8.28 -14.83 6.58
N ASP A 257 -7.79 -13.76 7.18
CA ASP A 257 -8.41 -13.11 8.34
C ASP A 257 -9.64 -12.26 7.99
N THR A 258 -9.96 -12.10 6.70
CA THR A 258 -11.24 -11.55 6.24
C THR A 258 -12.34 -12.61 6.08
N ALA A 259 -12.00 -13.91 6.17
CA ALA A 259 -12.94 -15.01 5.96
C ALA A 259 -14.22 -14.92 6.82
N PRO A 260 -14.18 -14.58 8.12
CA PRO A 260 -15.40 -14.50 8.93
C PRO A 260 -16.45 -13.53 8.38
N PHE A 261 -16.01 -12.41 7.79
CA PHE A 261 -16.91 -11.42 7.19
C PHE A 261 -17.51 -11.91 5.88
N LEU A 262 -16.73 -12.66 5.08
CA LEU A 262 -17.21 -13.28 3.84
C LEU A 262 -18.14 -14.45 4.11
N GLU A 263 -17.90 -15.24 5.16
CA GLU A 263 -18.81 -16.31 5.62
C GLU A 263 -20.16 -15.72 6.08
N LYS A 264 -20.13 -14.59 6.84
CA LYS A 264 -21.34 -13.87 7.19
C LYS A 264 -22.08 -13.39 5.96
N MET A 265 -21.38 -12.83 4.98
CA MET A 265 -21.98 -12.41 3.71
C MET A 265 -22.65 -13.58 2.97
N ALA A 266 -22.00 -14.75 2.90
CA ALA A 266 -22.59 -15.96 2.31
C ALA A 266 -23.85 -16.42 3.06
N HIS A 267 -23.84 -16.37 4.39
CA HIS A 267 -25.00 -16.69 5.21
C HIS A 267 -26.18 -15.72 4.95
N ASP A 268 -25.90 -14.43 4.85
CA ASP A 268 -26.91 -13.42 4.55
C ASP A 268 -27.48 -13.61 3.14
N LEU A 269 -26.65 -13.96 2.15
CA LEU A 269 -27.11 -14.33 0.80
C LEU A 269 -28.04 -15.56 0.82
N THR A 270 -27.79 -16.55 1.69
CA THR A 270 -28.71 -17.68 1.89
C THR A 270 -30.07 -17.20 2.39
N LYS A 271 -30.10 -16.35 3.40
CA LYS A 271 -31.35 -15.76 3.92
C LYS A 271 -32.11 -14.96 2.86
N LEU A 272 -31.41 -14.16 2.05
CA LEU A 272 -32.03 -13.39 1.00
C LEU A 272 -32.67 -14.31 -0.06
N ARG A 273 -32.00 -15.38 -0.46
CA ARG A 273 -32.53 -16.37 -1.40
C ARG A 273 -33.82 -17.03 -0.90
N GLU A 274 -33.92 -17.27 0.42
CA GLU A 274 -35.11 -17.84 1.05
C GLU A 274 -36.23 -16.78 1.17
N PHE A 275 -35.87 -15.53 1.46
CA PHE A 275 -36.81 -14.42 1.66
C PHE A 275 -37.35 -13.86 0.37
N ASP A 276 -36.50 -13.55 -0.61
CA ASP A 276 -36.84 -12.99 -1.92
C ASP A 276 -35.93 -13.57 -3.02
N PRO A 277 -36.28 -14.73 -3.59
CA PRO A 277 -35.53 -15.37 -4.67
C PRO A 277 -35.30 -14.46 -5.89
N ALA A 278 -36.29 -13.65 -6.24
CA ALA A 278 -36.24 -12.76 -7.42
C ALA A 278 -35.20 -11.65 -7.21
N LEU A 279 -35.15 -11.06 -6.03
CA LEU A 279 -34.15 -10.07 -5.68
C LEU A 279 -32.76 -10.71 -5.60
N TYR A 280 -32.65 -11.93 -5.04
CA TYR A 280 -31.38 -12.67 -4.98
C TYR A 280 -30.82 -12.93 -6.39
N GLU A 281 -31.66 -13.31 -7.37
CA GLU A 281 -31.24 -13.54 -8.76
C GLU A 281 -30.72 -12.28 -9.47
N ARG A 282 -31.13 -11.10 -9.01
CA ARG A 282 -30.63 -9.80 -9.52
C ARG A 282 -29.23 -9.46 -9.03
N LEU A 283 -28.72 -10.11 -7.97
CA LEU A 283 -27.39 -9.86 -7.47
C LEU A 283 -26.33 -10.47 -8.40
N ASN A 284 -25.30 -9.68 -8.72
CA ASN A 284 -24.15 -10.09 -9.51
C ASN A 284 -22.89 -9.60 -8.79
N ILE A 285 -22.32 -10.45 -7.93
CA ILE A 285 -21.20 -10.12 -7.06
C ILE A 285 -19.93 -10.74 -7.62
N ASN A 286 -18.93 -9.92 -7.93
CA ASN A 286 -17.71 -10.37 -8.60
C ASN A 286 -16.47 -10.09 -7.73
N PHE A 287 -15.69 -11.13 -7.45
CA PHE A 287 -14.40 -11.04 -6.78
C PHE A 287 -13.27 -11.33 -7.76
N HIS A 288 -12.36 -10.37 -7.94
CA HIS A 288 -11.17 -10.48 -8.77
C HIS A 288 -9.91 -10.42 -7.89
N SER A 289 -9.30 -11.58 -7.62
CA SER A 289 -8.18 -11.69 -6.69
C SER A 289 -7.18 -12.76 -7.11
N SER A 290 -5.87 -12.51 -6.96
CA SER A 290 -4.84 -13.53 -7.09
C SER A 290 -4.97 -14.64 -6.04
N SER A 291 -5.66 -14.37 -4.93
CA SER A 291 -5.98 -15.32 -3.86
C SER A 291 -7.38 -15.91 -3.95
N PHE A 292 -8.00 -15.93 -5.13
CA PHE A 292 -9.40 -16.34 -5.35
C PHE A 292 -9.74 -17.74 -4.82
N LEU A 293 -8.80 -18.68 -4.81
CA LEU A 293 -9.01 -20.04 -4.30
C LEU A 293 -9.35 -20.07 -2.81
N LYS A 294 -8.92 -19.06 -2.04
CA LYS A 294 -9.15 -19.00 -0.58
C LYS A 294 -10.63 -18.85 -0.20
N ILE A 295 -11.45 -18.28 -1.09
CA ILE A 295 -12.87 -17.98 -0.81
C ILE A 295 -13.84 -18.79 -1.66
N LYS A 296 -13.34 -19.60 -2.59
CA LYS A 296 -14.18 -20.38 -3.51
C LYS A 296 -15.16 -21.28 -2.77
N ASP A 297 -14.74 -21.90 -1.68
CA ASP A 297 -15.60 -22.79 -0.89
C ASP A 297 -16.66 -22.05 -0.09
N ILE A 298 -16.39 -20.79 0.33
CA ILE A 298 -17.34 -19.97 1.08
C ILE A 298 -18.60 -19.73 0.25
N PHE A 299 -18.42 -19.42 -1.05
CA PHE A 299 -19.53 -19.04 -1.93
C PHE A 299 -19.97 -20.12 -2.91
N LYS A 300 -19.56 -21.39 -2.73
CA LYS A 300 -19.85 -22.50 -3.67
C LYS A 300 -21.35 -22.71 -3.96
N ASN A 301 -22.23 -22.35 -3.02
CA ASN A 301 -23.69 -22.50 -3.14
C ASN A 301 -24.40 -21.21 -3.60
N HIS A 302 -23.65 -20.18 -4.00
CA HIS A 302 -24.17 -18.88 -4.39
C HIS A 302 -23.82 -18.55 -5.85
N PRO A 303 -24.65 -18.93 -6.84
CA PRO A 303 -24.39 -18.66 -8.27
C PRO A 303 -24.35 -17.17 -8.62
N CYS A 304 -24.92 -16.30 -7.77
CA CYS A 304 -24.82 -14.84 -7.90
C CYS A 304 -23.40 -14.32 -7.57
N VAL A 305 -22.52 -15.15 -7.00
CA VAL A 305 -21.13 -14.78 -6.68
C VAL A 305 -20.17 -15.43 -7.66
N ARG A 306 -19.43 -14.62 -8.40
CA ARG A 306 -18.39 -15.05 -9.33
C ARG A 306 -17.03 -14.72 -8.76
N ILE A 307 -16.11 -15.69 -8.82
CA ILE A 307 -14.78 -15.57 -8.24
C ILE A 307 -13.77 -15.93 -9.34
N SER A 308 -12.87 -15.01 -9.63
CA SER A 308 -11.86 -15.14 -10.68
C SER A 308 -10.48 -14.64 -10.23
N ASP A 309 -9.46 -14.97 -11.02
CA ASP A 309 -8.14 -14.40 -10.85
C ASP A 309 -8.14 -12.88 -11.10
N SER A 310 -7.08 -12.23 -10.64
CA SER A 310 -6.87 -10.78 -10.82
C SER A 310 -6.86 -10.41 -12.32
N ILE A 311 -7.60 -9.38 -12.66
CA ILE A 311 -7.70 -8.85 -14.02
C ILE A 311 -6.86 -7.60 -14.27
N GLY A 312 -5.96 -7.27 -13.33
CA GLY A 312 -5.07 -6.12 -13.42
C GLY A 312 -5.80 -4.79 -13.53
N LYS A 313 -5.36 -3.90 -14.42
CA LYS A 313 -5.97 -2.57 -14.60
C LYS A 313 -7.43 -2.58 -15.08
N LYS A 314 -7.91 -3.67 -15.69
CA LYS A 314 -9.30 -3.81 -16.13
C LYS A 314 -10.29 -3.74 -14.96
N ILE A 315 -9.83 -3.92 -13.73
CA ILE A 315 -10.69 -3.79 -12.55
C ILE A 315 -11.23 -2.37 -12.38
N GLU A 316 -10.45 -1.35 -12.75
CA GLU A 316 -10.91 0.05 -12.67
C GLU A 316 -12.16 0.28 -13.55
N ASP A 317 -12.14 -0.24 -14.78
CA ASP A 317 -13.29 -0.12 -15.70
C ASP A 317 -14.51 -0.90 -15.21
N ARG A 318 -14.28 -2.06 -14.57
CA ARG A 318 -15.37 -2.87 -13.97
C ARG A 318 -16.02 -2.16 -12.79
N ILE A 319 -15.19 -1.65 -11.87
CA ILE A 319 -15.69 -0.91 -10.71
C ILE A 319 -16.42 0.35 -11.17
N ALA A 320 -15.86 1.07 -12.14
CA ALA A 320 -16.49 2.25 -12.69
C ALA A 320 -17.89 2.01 -13.29
N GLN A 321 -18.21 0.79 -13.71
CA GLN A 321 -19.50 0.36 -14.27
C GLN A 321 -20.38 -0.37 -13.26
N ALA A 322 -19.93 -0.57 -12.02
CA ALA A 322 -20.66 -1.28 -10.99
C ALA A 322 -21.59 -0.35 -10.19
N HIS A 323 -22.62 -0.92 -9.59
CA HIS A 323 -23.47 -0.21 -8.65
C HIS A 323 -22.77 0.02 -7.30
N TRP A 324 -21.94 -0.93 -6.88
CA TRP A 324 -21.20 -0.90 -5.61
C TRP A 324 -19.81 -1.48 -5.79
N CYS A 325 -18.85 -0.95 -5.05
CA CYS A 325 -17.52 -1.55 -4.92
C CYS A 325 -17.22 -1.93 -3.47
N ILE A 326 -16.67 -3.13 -3.27
CA ILE A 326 -16.40 -3.65 -1.93
C ILE A 326 -15.08 -3.06 -1.38
N ILE A 327 -15.15 -2.55 -0.15
CA ILE A 327 -14.01 -2.31 0.72
C ILE A 327 -13.98 -3.42 1.77
N LEU A 328 -13.03 -4.36 1.63
CA LEU A 328 -12.91 -5.55 2.48
C LEU A 328 -11.74 -5.38 3.45
N LEU A 329 -12.02 -5.38 4.76
CA LEU A 329 -11.00 -5.24 5.81
C LEU A 329 -11.14 -6.33 6.89
N ALA A 330 -10.00 -6.82 7.36
CA ALA A 330 -9.93 -7.68 8.54
C ALA A 330 -10.15 -6.86 9.83
N GLU A 331 -10.51 -7.55 10.92
CA GLU A 331 -10.78 -6.95 12.24
C GLU A 331 -9.62 -6.04 12.71
N HIS A 332 -8.39 -6.51 12.60
CA HIS A 332 -7.21 -5.77 13.07
C HIS A 332 -6.80 -4.61 12.15
N ASN A 333 -7.43 -4.48 10.97
CA ASN A 333 -7.19 -3.41 10.00
C ASN A 333 -8.38 -2.47 9.82
N LYS A 334 -9.39 -2.55 10.66
CA LYS A 334 -10.65 -1.78 10.56
C LYS A 334 -10.46 -0.25 10.58
N ASP A 335 -9.33 0.20 11.14
CA ASP A 335 -8.99 1.62 11.26
C ASP A 335 -7.91 2.05 10.23
N PHE A 336 -7.45 1.13 9.34
CA PHE A 336 -6.43 1.40 8.34
C PHE A 336 -7.02 1.64 6.96
N PHE A 337 -6.90 2.86 6.47
CA PHE A 337 -7.30 3.22 5.11
C PHE A 337 -6.38 2.58 4.08
N THR A 338 -6.94 1.71 3.24
CA THR A 338 -6.21 1.06 2.15
C THR A 338 -6.13 1.96 0.91
N THR A 339 -5.22 1.64 -0.02
CA THR A 339 -5.14 2.34 -1.31
C THR A 339 -6.45 2.31 -2.08
N LYS A 340 -7.26 1.24 -1.92
CA LYS A 340 -8.58 1.11 -2.57
C LYS A 340 -9.57 2.17 -2.15
N TYR A 341 -9.58 2.55 -0.86
CA TYR A 341 -10.44 3.63 -0.37
C TYR A 341 -10.22 4.92 -1.17
N PHE A 342 -8.96 5.24 -1.47
CA PHE A 342 -8.62 6.45 -2.23
C PHE A 342 -8.79 6.24 -3.74
N GLU A 343 -8.30 5.13 -4.28
CA GLU A 343 -8.35 4.85 -5.73
C GLU A 343 -9.79 4.76 -6.25
N TYR A 344 -10.71 4.18 -5.49
CA TYR A 344 -12.11 4.03 -5.91
C TYR A 344 -12.88 5.36 -5.87
N GLN A 345 -12.43 6.37 -5.13
CA GLN A 345 -13.02 7.70 -5.19
C GLN A 345 -12.99 8.30 -6.60
N THR A 346 -11.98 7.98 -7.41
CA THR A 346 -11.85 8.50 -8.78
C THR A 346 -12.79 7.81 -9.77
N LEU A 347 -13.41 6.70 -9.36
CA LEU A 347 -14.29 5.89 -10.20
C LEU A 347 -15.77 6.21 -9.97
N GLY A 348 -16.09 7.02 -8.95
CA GLY A 348 -17.45 7.46 -8.65
C GLY A 348 -18.38 6.36 -8.12
N THR A 349 -17.88 5.16 -7.84
CA THR A 349 -18.69 4.03 -7.38
C THR A 349 -18.79 4.04 -5.86
N PRO A 350 -19.98 4.02 -5.25
CA PRO A 350 -20.16 4.00 -3.82
C PRO A 350 -19.64 2.70 -3.19
N TYR A 351 -19.24 2.81 -1.91
CA TYR A 351 -18.59 1.73 -1.19
C TYR A 351 -19.59 0.83 -0.48
N LEU A 352 -19.34 -0.47 -0.58
CA LEU A 352 -19.98 -1.48 0.25
C LEU A 352 -18.90 -2.04 1.20
N TYR A 353 -18.92 -1.59 2.44
CA TYR A 353 -17.93 -1.98 3.42
C TYR A 353 -18.24 -3.36 4.00
N VAL A 354 -17.27 -4.27 3.91
CA VAL A 354 -17.30 -5.63 4.47
C VAL A 354 -16.16 -5.77 5.47
N GLY A 355 -16.46 -5.77 6.76
CA GLY A 355 -15.47 -5.80 7.83
C GLY A 355 -16.05 -5.43 9.19
N ALA A 356 -15.21 -5.34 10.21
CA ALA A 356 -15.59 -4.88 11.54
C ALA A 356 -15.81 -3.36 11.56
N LYS A 357 -16.66 -2.88 12.46
CA LYS A 357 -16.86 -1.44 12.69
C LYS A 357 -15.56 -0.79 13.17
N GLY A 358 -15.16 0.28 12.52
CA GLY A 358 -13.96 1.05 12.81
C GLY A 358 -13.94 2.39 12.08
N GLU A 359 -12.80 3.09 12.13
CA GLU A 359 -12.65 4.44 11.56
C GLU A 359 -12.96 4.47 10.06
N VAL A 360 -12.56 3.45 9.30
CA VAL A 360 -12.80 3.40 7.85
C VAL A 360 -14.30 3.39 7.53
N LEU A 361 -15.10 2.59 8.24
CA LEU A 361 -16.57 2.59 8.06
C LEU A 361 -17.17 3.92 8.49
N THR A 362 -16.73 4.47 9.62
CA THR A 362 -17.21 5.77 10.10
C THR A 362 -16.98 6.86 9.06
N CYS A 363 -15.78 6.94 8.48
CA CYS A 363 -15.49 7.91 7.40
C CYS A 363 -16.33 7.67 6.14
N ILE A 364 -16.53 6.40 5.73
CA ILE A 364 -17.40 6.07 4.58
C ILE A 364 -18.82 6.64 4.77
N GLU A 365 -19.37 6.48 5.99
CA GLU A 365 -20.73 6.92 6.31
C GLU A 365 -20.80 8.44 6.50
N GLU A 366 -19.83 9.07 7.19
CA GLU A 366 -19.75 10.52 7.39
C GLU A 366 -19.54 11.29 6.09
N GLU A 367 -18.71 10.78 5.18
CA GLU A 367 -18.51 11.37 3.85
C GLU A 367 -19.65 11.03 2.87
N ASN A 368 -20.66 10.27 3.31
CA ASN A 368 -21.75 9.75 2.49
C ASN A 368 -21.26 9.02 1.22
N ARG A 369 -20.18 8.23 1.33
CA ARG A 369 -19.57 7.51 0.18
C ARG A 369 -20.05 6.09 0.03
N GLY A 370 -20.86 5.60 0.94
CA GLY A 370 -21.33 4.22 0.94
C GLY A 370 -21.87 3.80 2.30
N THR A 371 -21.97 2.49 2.49
CA THR A 371 -22.55 1.91 3.70
C THR A 371 -21.90 0.56 4.03
N SER A 372 -22.23 0.01 5.22
CA SER A 372 -21.84 -1.35 5.57
C SER A 372 -22.64 -2.41 4.82
N TRP A 373 -22.08 -3.62 4.67
CA TRP A 373 -22.82 -4.78 4.17
C TRP A 373 -24.08 -5.02 4.98
N ASP A 374 -24.03 -4.86 6.29
CA ASP A 374 -25.17 -5.08 7.17
C ASP A 374 -26.35 -4.14 6.85
N ASN A 375 -26.07 -2.85 6.70
CA ASN A 375 -27.10 -1.86 6.35
C ASN A 375 -27.67 -2.11 4.94
N PHE A 376 -26.80 -2.41 3.98
CA PHE A 376 -27.22 -2.77 2.63
C PHE A 376 -28.12 -4.02 2.64
N PHE A 377 -27.71 -5.08 3.32
CA PHE A 377 -28.49 -6.32 3.44
C PHE A 377 -29.84 -6.08 4.11
N GLN A 378 -29.90 -5.29 5.19
CA GLN A 378 -31.17 -4.91 5.83
C GLN A 378 -32.12 -4.13 4.89
N SER A 379 -31.55 -3.31 3.99
CA SER A 379 -32.35 -2.59 3.00
C SER A 379 -33.01 -3.55 1.98
N LEU A 380 -32.27 -4.62 1.58
CA LEU A 380 -32.82 -5.67 0.71
C LEU A 380 -33.98 -6.42 1.37
N LEU A 381 -33.84 -6.81 2.65
CA LEU A 381 -34.90 -7.49 3.40
C LEU A 381 -36.15 -6.64 3.63
N LYS A 382 -36.00 -5.32 3.59
CA LYS A 382 -37.13 -4.38 3.70
C LYS A 382 -37.78 -4.05 2.35
N ASN A 383 -37.39 -4.70 1.26
CA ASN A 383 -37.79 -4.38 -0.11
C ASN A 383 -37.58 -2.90 -0.49
N ASN A 384 -36.55 -2.26 0.12
CA ASN A 384 -36.18 -0.89 -0.15
C ASN A 384 -34.66 -0.81 -0.34
N PRO A 385 -34.15 -1.38 -1.44
CA PRO A 385 -32.71 -1.41 -1.69
C PRO A 385 -32.14 0.01 -1.81
N LEU A 386 -31.00 0.23 -1.18
CA LEU A 386 -30.31 1.52 -1.22
C LEU A 386 -29.92 1.86 -2.66
N ASN A 387 -30.21 3.10 -3.07
CA ASN A 387 -29.83 3.58 -4.39
C ASN A 387 -28.40 4.09 -4.39
N PRO A 388 -27.49 3.54 -5.23
CA PRO A 388 -26.12 4.04 -5.37
C PRO A 388 -26.02 5.54 -5.66
N GLY A 389 -26.98 6.10 -6.38
CA GLY A 389 -27.02 7.52 -6.72
C GLY A 389 -27.23 8.47 -5.54
N ASP A 390 -27.65 7.97 -4.38
CA ASP A 390 -27.84 8.78 -3.17
C ASP A 390 -26.53 9.04 -2.42
N PHE A 391 -25.43 8.40 -2.86
CA PHE A 391 -24.12 8.52 -2.23
C PHE A 391 -23.19 9.49 -2.99
N ASN A 392 -22.26 10.11 -2.25
CA ASN A 392 -21.29 11.04 -2.81
C ASN A 392 -20.31 10.29 -3.74
N GLN A 393 -20.30 10.68 -5.00
CA GLN A 393 -19.47 10.10 -6.06
C GLN A 393 -18.24 10.96 -6.38
N GLU A 394 -18.13 12.16 -5.82
CA GLU A 394 -17.02 13.07 -6.09
C GLU A 394 -15.76 12.66 -5.34
N ALA A 395 -14.62 12.67 -6.02
CA ALA A 395 -13.33 12.47 -5.37
C ALA A 395 -12.93 13.71 -4.57
N SER A 396 -12.43 13.52 -3.34
CA SER A 396 -11.97 14.61 -2.50
C SER A 396 -10.66 15.18 -3.04
N GLU A 397 -10.60 16.50 -3.27
CA GLU A 397 -9.37 17.20 -3.70
C GLU A 397 -8.22 17.01 -2.70
N GLU A 398 -8.52 16.98 -1.41
CA GLU A 398 -7.51 16.73 -0.37
C GLU A 398 -6.86 15.35 -0.47
N ASN A 399 -7.55 14.37 -1.07
CA ASN A 399 -7.02 13.03 -1.29
C ASN A 399 -6.31 12.89 -2.65
N ALA A 400 -6.22 13.96 -3.45
CA ALA A 400 -5.51 13.95 -4.71
C ALA A 400 -3.98 13.88 -4.51
N LEU A 401 -3.30 13.15 -5.39
CA LEU A 401 -1.84 13.04 -5.40
C LEU A 401 -1.15 14.41 -5.45
N ALA A 402 -1.61 15.29 -6.33
CA ALA A 402 -1.04 16.63 -6.49
C ALA A 402 -1.14 17.45 -5.20
N PHE A 403 -2.26 17.36 -4.47
CA PHE A 403 -2.43 17.98 -3.16
C PHE A 403 -1.42 17.43 -2.15
N ARG A 404 -1.27 16.10 -2.05
CA ARG A 404 -0.31 15.46 -1.12
C ARG A 404 1.14 15.84 -1.43
N VAL A 405 1.52 15.89 -2.70
CA VAL A 405 2.88 16.30 -3.05
C VAL A 405 3.11 17.78 -2.78
N LYS A 406 2.10 18.64 -2.98
CA LYS A 406 2.17 20.05 -2.58
C LYS A 406 2.37 20.20 -1.06
N GLU A 407 1.68 19.41 -0.24
CA GLU A 407 1.90 19.38 1.22
C GLU A 407 3.35 19.00 1.56
N ILE A 408 3.92 17.96 0.92
CA ILE A 408 5.32 17.57 1.11
C ILE A 408 6.26 18.72 0.74
N LEU A 409 6.07 19.33 -0.43
CA LEU A 409 6.91 20.43 -0.90
C LEU A 409 6.81 21.68 0.00
N ASN A 410 5.63 22.00 0.49
CA ASN A 410 5.43 23.07 1.47
C ASN A 410 6.15 22.77 2.79
N HIS A 411 6.08 21.51 3.27
CA HIS A 411 6.79 21.09 4.45
C HIS A 411 8.31 21.19 4.26
N MET A 412 8.83 20.75 3.11
CA MET A 412 10.26 20.87 2.76
C MET A 412 10.73 22.35 2.72
N ASN A 413 9.91 23.25 2.16
CA ASN A 413 10.24 24.66 2.04
C ASN A 413 10.25 25.40 3.39
N ASN A 414 9.39 24.98 4.32
CA ASN A 414 9.24 25.56 5.66
C ASN A 414 10.05 24.83 6.74
N PHE A 415 10.85 23.84 6.34
CA PHE A 415 11.67 23.07 7.28
C PHE A 415 12.93 23.89 7.64
N GLN A 416 12.93 24.42 8.87
CA GLN A 416 14.07 25.13 9.47
C GLN A 416 14.92 24.21 10.33
#